data_e26e19cacb2cdb9182d6e7fd016ca977
#
_entry.id   e26e19cacb2cdb9182d6e7fd016ca977
#
_cell.length_a   1.000
_cell.length_b   1.000
_cell.length_c   1.000
_cell.angle_alpha   90.00
_cell.angle_beta   90.00
_cell.angle_gamma   90.00
#
_symmetry.space_group_name_H-M   'P 1'
#
loop_
_entity.id
_entity.type
_entity.pdbx_description
1 polymer ?
#
loop_
_entity_poly.entity_id
_entity_poly.type
_entity_poly.pdbx_seq_one_letter_code
_entity_poly.pdbx_strand_id
1 'polypeptide(L)'
;MRALGPGSVSSFLKTILDVVHYALWVLIGGALVFALVSLLFSFNPGLLADRVPFGERFAGLVERGPAFATVLVAGAAYMGGVLAIVDILRRIFVTLTAGDPFHPDNVRRLRLVGLIFGGLEIGRYILAAVLALMMTGQVRTVEGTLNLTTWFAVLVIFVLAEVFREGARLRNEAELTI
;
A
#
# COMPACT_ATOMS: atom_id res chain seq x y z
N MET A 1 -2.41 -30.98 -18.67
CA MET A 1 -2.21 -29.57 -19.07
C MET A 1 -1.18 -28.96 -18.12
N ARG A 2 0.06 -28.65 -18.62
CA ARG A 2 1.12 -28.01 -17.80
C ARG A 2 0.79 -26.54 -17.66
N ALA A 3 0.10 -26.16 -16.58
CA ALA A 3 -0.22 -24.75 -16.23
C ALA A 3 0.99 -23.99 -15.65
N LEU A 4 2.16 -24.60 -15.52
CA LEU A 4 3.32 -24.11 -14.79
C LEU A 4 4.60 -24.24 -15.65
N GLY A 5 4.65 -23.55 -16.80
CA GLY A 5 5.84 -23.48 -17.67
C GLY A 5 6.28 -22.03 -17.90
N PRO A 6 7.52 -21.78 -18.38
CA PRO A 6 7.94 -20.45 -18.81
C PRO A 6 6.98 -19.97 -19.93
N GLY A 7 6.26 -18.87 -19.67
CA GLY A 7 5.16 -18.35 -20.52
C GLY A 7 3.76 -18.59 -19.96
N SER A 8 3.62 -19.17 -18.75
CA SER A 8 2.32 -19.33 -18.07
C SER A 8 1.85 -18.01 -17.44
N VAL A 9 0.53 -17.90 -17.20
CA VAL A 9 -0.10 -16.75 -16.51
C VAL A 9 0.59 -16.46 -15.18
N SER A 10 1.06 -17.49 -14.47
CA SER A 10 1.78 -17.35 -13.20
C SER A 10 3.14 -16.66 -13.35
N SER A 11 3.88 -16.93 -14.43
CA SER A 11 5.17 -16.27 -14.71
C SER A 11 4.96 -14.78 -15.04
N PHE A 12 3.94 -14.47 -15.84
CA PHE A 12 3.57 -13.10 -16.19
C PHE A 12 3.16 -12.30 -14.94
N LEU A 13 2.34 -12.89 -14.08
CA LEU A 13 1.86 -12.25 -12.86
C LEU A 13 3.01 -11.99 -11.87
N LYS A 14 3.94 -12.93 -11.75
CA LYS A 14 5.17 -12.74 -10.95
C LYS A 14 5.99 -11.55 -11.46
N THR A 15 6.19 -11.44 -12.78
CA THR A 15 6.94 -10.32 -13.38
C THR A 15 6.25 -8.98 -13.09
N ILE A 16 4.91 -8.91 -13.20
CA ILE A 16 4.16 -7.70 -12.84
C ILE A 16 4.39 -7.34 -11.37
N LEU A 17 4.28 -8.29 -10.45
CA LEU A 17 4.50 -8.05 -9.03
C LEU A 17 5.93 -7.58 -8.74
N ASP A 18 6.94 -8.11 -9.44
CA ASP A 18 8.33 -7.69 -9.30
C ASP A 18 8.51 -6.24 -9.81
N VAL A 19 7.94 -5.88 -10.96
CA VAL A 19 7.97 -4.50 -11.48
C VAL A 19 7.29 -3.53 -10.53
N VAL A 20 6.09 -3.88 -10.04
CA VAL A 20 5.34 -3.05 -9.08
C VAL A 20 6.12 -2.87 -7.79
N HIS A 21 6.76 -3.93 -7.29
CA HIS A 21 7.60 -3.87 -6.09
C HIS A 21 8.73 -2.84 -6.22
N TYR A 22 9.52 -2.90 -7.30
CA TYR A 22 10.61 -1.94 -7.51
C TYR A 22 10.09 -0.51 -7.79
N ALA A 23 9.00 -0.36 -8.53
CA ALA A 23 8.37 0.93 -8.77
C ALA A 23 7.92 1.59 -7.46
N LEU A 24 7.32 0.83 -6.55
CA LEU A 24 6.90 1.33 -5.24
C LEU A 24 8.09 1.81 -4.40
N TRP A 25 9.22 1.10 -4.41
CA TRP A 25 10.43 1.56 -3.72
C TRP A 25 10.93 2.89 -4.24
N VAL A 26 10.95 3.08 -5.56
CA VAL A 26 11.35 4.35 -6.19
C VAL A 26 10.37 5.48 -5.82
N LEU A 27 9.06 5.19 -5.84
CA LEU A 27 8.04 6.18 -5.47
C LEU A 27 8.11 6.57 -3.99
N ILE A 28 8.30 5.60 -3.09
CA ILE A 28 8.47 5.86 -1.65
C ILE A 28 9.72 6.72 -1.41
N GLY A 29 10.86 6.33 -2.00
CA GLY A 29 12.10 7.09 -1.88
C GLY A 29 11.96 8.51 -2.42
N GLY A 30 11.36 8.67 -3.59
CA GLY A 30 11.07 9.96 -4.19
C GLY A 30 10.16 10.82 -3.30
N ALA A 31 9.06 10.26 -2.80
CA ALA A 31 8.13 10.97 -1.91
C ALA A 31 8.81 11.46 -0.63
N LEU A 32 9.65 10.62 0.00
CA LEU A 32 10.39 11.00 1.21
C LEU A 32 11.44 12.08 0.94
N VAL A 33 12.17 12.01 -0.17
CA VAL A 33 13.11 13.06 -0.58
C VAL A 33 12.37 14.37 -0.82
N PHE A 34 11.24 14.35 -1.54
CA PHE A 34 10.43 15.54 -1.76
C PHE A 34 9.84 16.10 -0.45
N ALA A 35 9.43 15.25 0.49
CA ALA A 35 8.97 15.67 1.81
C ALA A 35 10.09 16.40 2.57
N LEU A 36 11.30 15.83 2.58
CA LEU A 36 12.47 16.43 3.22
C LEU A 36 12.81 17.78 2.60
N VAL A 37 12.86 17.85 1.27
CA VAL A 37 13.12 19.08 0.52
C VAL A 37 12.05 20.14 0.85
N SER A 38 10.77 19.77 0.88
CA SER A 38 9.67 20.67 1.23
C SER A 38 9.82 21.25 2.65
N LEU A 39 10.23 20.41 3.62
CA LEU A 39 10.49 20.87 4.98
C LEU A 39 11.71 21.81 5.06
N LEU A 40 12.81 21.45 4.39
CA LEU A 40 14.02 22.30 4.37
C LEU A 40 13.72 23.70 3.85
N PHE A 41 12.95 23.81 2.79
CA PHE A 41 12.57 25.11 2.22
C PHE A 41 11.54 25.86 3.09
N SER A 42 10.66 25.15 3.77
CA SER A 42 9.70 25.76 4.71
C SER A 42 10.40 26.42 5.91
N PHE A 43 11.47 25.79 6.41
CA PHE A 43 12.25 26.34 7.53
C PHE A 43 13.34 27.34 7.12
N ASN A 44 13.77 27.34 5.83
CA ASN A 44 14.81 28.21 5.29
C ASN A 44 14.37 28.85 3.97
N PRO A 45 13.40 29.77 3.98
CA PRO A 45 12.88 30.38 2.75
C PRO A 45 13.95 31.16 1.95
N GLY A 46 15.00 31.66 2.62
CA GLY A 46 16.11 32.37 1.97
C GLY A 46 16.99 31.51 1.04
N LEU A 47 16.96 30.18 1.18
CA LEU A 47 17.74 29.29 0.28
C LEU A 47 17.22 29.26 -1.15
N LEU A 48 15.95 29.62 -1.37
CA LEU A 48 15.30 29.65 -2.69
C LEU A 48 15.23 31.04 -3.29
N ALA A 49 15.10 32.09 -2.45
CA ALA A 49 14.86 33.45 -2.91
C ALA A 49 15.98 33.99 -3.82
N ASP A 50 17.24 33.59 -3.55
CA ASP A 50 18.42 34.14 -4.26
C ASP A 50 18.88 33.26 -5.44
N ARG A 51 18.40 32.06 -5.62
CA ARG A 51 19.00 31.10 -6.56
C ARG A 51 18.08 30.52 -7.64
N VAL A 52 16.77 30.74 -7.57
CA VAL A 52 15.84 30.15 -8.54
C VAL A 52 14.86 31.19 -9.08
N PRO A 53 14.82 31.47 -10.39
CA PRO A 53 13.95 32.48 -11.01
C PRO A 53 12.44 32.08 -10.95
N PHE A 54 12.11 30.99 -10.31
CA PHE A 54 10.73 30.50 -10.13
C PHE A 54 10.12 30.84 -8.75
N GLY A 55 10.70 31.79 -8.00
CA GLY A 55 10.35 32.09 -6.61
C GLY A 55 8.86 32.31 -6.34
N GLU A 56 8.13 32.97 -7.23
CA GLU A 56 6.68 33.22 -7.04
C GLU A 56 5.82 31.94 -7.13
N ARG A 57 6.18 31.00 -7.98
CA ARG A 57 5.44 29.73 -8.09
C ARG A 57 5.68 28.79 -6.91
N PHE A 58 6.83 28.91 -6.27
CA PHE A 58 7.20 28.10 -5.10
C PHE A 58 6.86 28.77 -3.77
N ALA A 59 6.51 30.06 -3.72
CA ALA A 59 6.11 30.75 -2.50
C ALA A 59 4.93 30.04 -1.80
N GLY A 60 3.95 29.60 -2.55
CA GLY A 60 2.82 28.81 -2.00
C GLY A 60 3.21 27.44 -1.44
N LEU A 61 4.32 26.84 -1.93
CA LEU A 61 4.87 25.59 -1.38
C LEU A 61 5.62 25.83 -0.08
N VAL A 62 6.26 26.99 0.08
CA VAL A 62 6.97 27.38 1.30
C VAL A 62 5.99 27.65 2.43
N GLU A 63 4.93 28.41 2.17
CA GLU A 63 3.87 28.67 3.18
C GLU A 63 3.13 27.41 3.63
N ARG A 64 2.91 26.47 2.72
CA ARG A 64 2.20 25.21 2.99
C ARG A 64 3.14 24.00 3.13
N GLY A 65 4.43 24.25 3.28
CA GLY A 65 5.48 23.22 3.32
C GLY A 65 5.21 22.09 4.32
N PRO A 66 4.83 22.37 5.58
CA PRO A 66 4.53 21.33 6.55
C PRO A 66 3.32 20.48 6.16
N ALA A 67 2.25 21.10 5.64
CA ALA A 67 1.07 20.36 5.18
C ALA A 67 1.40 19.51 3.96
N PHE A 68 2.20 20.04 3.03
CA PHE A 68 2.64 19.30 1.85
C PHE A 68 3.55 18.13 2.21
N ALA A 69 4.50 18.32 3.12
CA ALA A 69 5.34 17.25 3.65
C ALA A 69 4.52 16.17 4.35
N THR A 70 3.49 16.54 5.11
CA THR A 70 2.57 15.59 5.74
C THR A 70 1.86 14.72 4.71
N VAL A 71 1.37 15.29 3.61
CA VAL A 71 0.74 14.53 2.51
C VAL A 71 1.73 13.57 1.87
N LEU A 72 2.97 14.01 1.63
CA LEU A 72 4.01 13.17 1.02
C LEU A 72 4.43 12.01 1.93
N VAL A 73 4.63 12.26 3.21
CA VAL A 73 4.96 11.21 4.20
C VAL A 73 3.81 10.22 4.35
N ALA A 74 2.58 10.72 4.43
CA ALA A 74 1.41 9.85 4.48
C ALA A 74 1.22 9.04 3.20
N GLY A 75 1.48 9.64 2.03
CA GLY A 75 1.51 8.95 0.74
C GLY A 75 2.59 7.86 0.71
N ALA A 76 3.80 8.14 1.21
CA ALA A 76 4.88 7.16 1.33
C ALA A 76 4.49 6.00 2.28
N ALA A 77 3.85 6.30 3.42
CA ALA A 77 3.35 5.28 4.34
C ALA A 77 2.25 4.41 3.71
N TYR A 78 1.33 5.02 2.95
CA TYR A 78 0.32 4.29 2.18
C TYR A 78 0.96 3.35 1.15
N MET A 79 1.91 3.86 0.37
CA MET A 79 2.68 3.06 -0.60
C MET A 79 3.47 1.93 0.09
N GLY A 80 3.97 2.16 1.30
CA GLY A 80 4.60 1.15 2.13
C GLY A 80 3.65 0.01 2.51
N GLY A 81 2.41 0.32 2.83
CA GLY A 81 1.36 -0.68 3.05
C GLY A 81 1.02 -1.47 1.78
N VAL A 82 0.93 -0.81 0.63
CA VAL A 82 0.75 -1.47 -0.67
C VAL A 82 1.95 -2.37 -1.00
N LEU A 83 3.18 -1.91 -0.73
CA LEU A 83 4.40 -2.69 -0.89
C LEU A 83 4.38 -3.96 -0.03
N ALA A 84 3.94 -3.87 1.22
CA ALA A 84 3.78 -5.03 2.10
C ALA A 84 2.77 -6.03 1.55
N ILE A 85 1.64 -5.57 0.98
CA ILE A 85 0.67 -6.43 0.30
C ILE A 85 1.33 -7.13 -0.89
N VAL A 86 2.06 -6.41 -1.74
CA VAL A 86 2.78 -6.98 -2.90
C VAL A 86 3.76 -8.06 -2.47
N ASP A 87 4.54 -7.82 -1.41
CA ASP A 87 5.48 -8.81 -0.87
C ASP A 87 4.79 -10.08 -0.36
N ILE A 88 3.66 -9.92 0.33
CA ILE A 88 2.86 -11.05 0.80
C ILE A 88 2.30 -11.84 -0.38
N LEU A 89 1.78 -11.16 -1.40
CA LEU A 89 1.28 -11.82 -2.61
C LEU A 89 2.40 -12.57 -3.34
N ARG A 90 3.61 -11.99 -3.48
CA ARG A 90 4.77 -12.68 -4.05
C ARG A 90 5.08 -13.98 -3.32
N ARG A 91 5.02 -13.98 -1.98
CA ARG A 91 5.23 -15.19 -1.16
C ARG A 91 4.14 -16.24 -1.35
N ILE A 92 2.88 -15.82 -1.53
CA ILE A 92 1.76 -16.73 -1.87
C ILE A 92 2.00 -17.34 -3.25
N PHE A 93 2.43 -16.53 -4.24
CA PHE A 93 2.73 -17.06 -5.59
C PHE A 93 3.87 -18.07 -5.60
N VAL A 94 4.88 -17.93 -4.74
CA VAL A 94 5.96 -18.92 -4.61
C VAL A 94 5.40 -20.29 -4.18
N THR A 95 4.51 -20.34 -3.21
CA THR A 95 3.88 -21.60 -2.76
C THR A 95 2.94 -22.19 -3.81
N LEU A 96 2.20 -21.34 -4.54
CA LEU A 96 1.35 -21.76 -5.66
C LEU A 96 2.17 -22.42 -6.78
N THR A 97 3.31 -21.81 -7.14
CA THR A 97 4.20 -22.36 -8.19
C THR A 97 4.93 -23.62 -7.75
N ALA A 98 5.13 -23.80 -6.43
CA ALA A 98 5.65 -25.04 -5.86
C ALA A 98 4.62 -26.18 -5.81
N GLY A 99 3.37 -25.94 -6.23
CA GLY A 99 2.31 -26.95 -6.26
C GLY A 99 1.58 -27.13 -4.92
N ASP A 100 1.80 -26.22 -3.96
CA ASP A 100 1.14 -26.22 -2.64
C ASP A 100 0.26 -24.99 -2.42
N PRO A 101 -0.91 -24.89 -3.10
CA PRO A 101 -1.80 -23.73 -2.96
C PRO A 101 -2.40 -23.61 -1.55
N PHE A 102 -2.65 -24.72 -0.86
CA PHE A 102 -3.28 -24.76 0.45
C PHE A 102 -2.27 -24.83 1.60
N HIS A 103 -1.06 -24.30 1.37
CA HIS A 103 -0.07 -24.18 2.43
C HIS A 103 -0.64 -23.37 3.62
N PRO A 104 -0.51 -23.84 4.88
CA PRO A 104 -1.12 -23.19 6.05
C PRO A 104 -0.69 -21.73 6.22
N ASP A 105 0.53 -21.38 5.82
CA ASP A 105 1.01 -20.00 5.84
C ASP A 105 0.22 -19.07 4.91
N ASN A 106 -0.37 -19.57 3.83
CA ASN A 106 -1.14 -18.74 2.91
C ASN A 106 -2.42 -18.20 3.56
N VAL A 107 -3.01 -18.95 4.47
CA VAL A 107 -4.16 -18.49 5.29
C VAL A 107 -3.76 -17.26 6.12
N ARG A 108 -2.62 -17.34 6.82
CA ARG A 108 -2.09 -16.23 7.62
C ARG A 108 -1.74 -15.03 6.74
N ARG A 109 -1.11 -15.28 5.58
CA ARG A 109 -0.75 -14.24 4.61
C ARG A 109 -1.98 -13.52 4.07
N LEU A 110 -3.04 -14.23 3.68
CA LEU A 110 -4.29 -13.64 3.21
C LEU A 110 -4.97 -12.79 4.30
N ARG A 111 -5.03 -13.28 5.55
CA ARG A 111 -5.55 -12.51 6.66
C ARG A 111 -4.76 -11.21 6.87
N LEU A 112 -3.42 -11.28 6.77
CA LEU A 112 -2.56 -10.10 6.90
C LEU A 112 -2.80 -9.10 5.78
N VAL A 113 -3.00 -9.56 4.54
CA VAL A 113 -3.40 -8.68 3.41
C VAL A 113 -4.72 -7.97 3.73
N GLY A 114 -5.73 -8.68 4.21
CA GLY A 114 -7.01 -8.07 4.60
C GLY A 114 -6.86 -7.02 5.70
N LEU A 115 -6.04 -7.30 6.73
CA LEU A 115 -5.76 -6.36 7.81
C LEU A 115 -5.02 -5.11 7.33
N ILE A 116 -3.99 -5.27 6.48
CA ILE A 116 -3.26 -4.13 5.91
C ILE A 116 -4.20 -3.30 5.05
N PHE A 117 -5.04 -3.94 4.21
CA PHE A 117 -5.97 -3.24 3.33
C PHE A 117 -6.99 -2.41 4.13
N GLY A 118 -7.57 -2.98 5.18
CA GLY A 118 -8.46 -2.27 6.12
C GLY A 118 -7.73 -1.15 6.87
N GLY A 119 -6.49 -1.40 7.31
CA GLY A 119 -5.65 -0.40 7.97
C GLY A 119 -5.32 0.79 7.08
N LEU A 120 -5.04 0.57 5.80
CA LEU A 120 -4.81 1.63 4.81
C LEU A 120 -6.05 2.49 4.61
N GLU A 121 -7.22 1.88 4.58
CA GLU A 121 -8.48 2.63 4.44
C GLU A 121 -8.77 3.49 5.67
N ILE A 122 -8.57 2.95 6.89
CA ILE A 122 -8.67 3.72 8.13
C ILE A 122 -7.63 4.85 8.15
N GLY A 123 -6.38 4.57 7.76
CA GLY A 123 -5.31 5.56 7.67
C GLY A 123 -5.67 6.72 6.73
N ARG A 124 -6.35 6.45 5.63
CA ARG A 124 -6.85 7.46 4.69
C ARG A 124 -7.85 8.41 5.36
N TYR A 125 -8.78 7.90 6.18
CA TYR A 125 -9.72 8.75 6.92
C TYR A 125 -9.03 9.60 7.97
N ILE A 126 -8.06 9.02 8.71
CA ILE A 126 -7.28 9.76 9.71
C ILE A 126 -6.49 10.89 9.03
N LEU A 127 -5.82 10.60 7.92
CA LEU A 127 -5.08 11.60 7.16
C LEU A 127 -5.98 12.75 6.70
N ALA A 128 -7.14 12.42 6.15
CA ALA A 128 -8.10 13.42 5.69
C ALA A 128 -8.57 14.33 6.85
N ALA A 129 -8.82 13.77 8.03
CA ALA A 129 -9.18 14.52 9.22
C ALA A 129 -8.03 15.44 9.69
N VAL A 130 -6.79 14.93 9.72
CA VAL A 130 -5.59 15.71 10.10
C VAL A 130 -5.38 16.88 9.13
N LEU A 131 -5.48 16.65 7.83
CA LEU A 131 -5.32 17.69 6.83
C LEU A 131 -6.42 18.76 6.93
N ALA A 132 -7.67 18.36 7.19
CA ALA A 132 -8.76 19.29 7.41
C ALA A 132 -8.48 20.22 8.60
N LEU A 133 -7.98 19.68 9.71
CA LEU A 133 -7.59 20.46 10.89
C LEU A 133 -6.43 21.41 10.57
N MET A 134 -5.42 20.97 9.83
CA MET A 134 -4.25 21.79 9.48
C MET A 134 -4.59 22.94 8.51
N MET A 135 -5.51 22.71 7.57
CA MET A 135 -5.79 23.69 6.51
C MET A 135 -6.88 24.69 6.87
N THR A 136 -7.87 24.30 7.68
CA THR A 136 -9.05 25.14 7.95
C THR A 136 -9.22 25.51 9.41
N GLY A 137 -8.46 24.88 10.32
CA GLY A 137 -8.65 25.02 11.77
C GLY A 137 -10.00 24.50 12.27
N GLN A 138 -10.83 23.99 11.41
CA GLN A 138 -12.13 23.41 11.72
C GLN A 138 -12.19 21.99 11.14
N VAL A 139 -12.75 21.07 11.90
CA VAL A 139 -13.17 19.77 11.39
C VAL A 139 -14.38 20.03 10.47
N ARG A 140 -14.12 20.51 9.27
CA ARG A 140 -15.12 20.39 8.22
C ARG A 140 -15.39 18.90 8.09
N THR A 141 -16.66 18.52 8.15
CA THR A 141 -17.07 17.17 7.85
C THR A 141 -16.33 16.75 6.56
N VAL A 142 -15.24 16.01 6.77
CA VAL A 142 -14.59 15.34 5.66
C VAL A 142 -15.71 14.49 5.11
N GLU A 143 -16.23 14.83 3.93
CA GLU A 143 -17.11 13.95 3.20
C GLU A 143 -16.28 12.70 2.85
N GLY A 144 -15.90 11.98 3.87
CA GLY A 144 -15.33 10.67 3.82
C GLY A 144 -16.45 9.74 3.40
N THR A 145 -16.77 9.78 2.11
CA THR A 145 -17.62 8.74 1.54
C THR A 145 -16.97 7.41 1.90
N LEU A 146 -17.64 6.68 2.80
CA LEU A 146 -17.26 5.32 3.15
C LEU A 146 -17.08 4.57 1.82
N ASN A 147 -15.86 4.16 1.50
CA ASN A 147 -15.62 3.42 0.28
C ASN A 147 -16.06 1.96 0.49
N LEU A 148 -17.36 1.73 0.27
CA LEU A 148 -17.95 0.40 0.40
C LEU A 148 -17.20 -0.64 -0.44
N THR A 149 -16.63 -0.25 -1.59
CA THR A 149 -15.85 -1.15 -2.44
C THR A 149 -14.62 -1.66 -1.71
N THR A 150 -13.90 -0.80 -0.99
CA THR A 150 -12.72 -1.21 -0.21
C THR A 150 -13.12 -2.16 0.92
N TRP A 151 -14.18 -1.84 1.66
CA TRP A 151 -14.66 -2.71 2.75
C TRP A 151 -15.17 -4.04 2.25
N PHE A 152 -15.86 -4.05 1.10
CA PHE A 152 -16.26 -5.28 0.44
C PHE A 152 -15.06 -6.12 0.00
N ALA A 153 -13.99 -5.49 -0.55
CA ALA A 153 -12.75 -6.18 -0.90
C ALA A 153 -12.08 -6.81 0.33
N VAL A 154 -12.02 -6.09 1.46
CA VAL A 154 -11.52 -6.63 2.74
C VAL A 154 -12.31 -7.87 3.15
N LEU A 155 -13.64 -7.81 3.09
CA LEU A 155 -14.51 -8.94 3.42
C LEU A 155 -14.23 -10.14 2.51
N VAL A 156 -14.13 -9.93 1.19
CA VAL A 156 -13.81 -10.99 0.21
C VAL A 156 -12.46 -11.63 0.53
N ILE A 157 -11.43 -10.85 0.90
CA ILE A 157 -10.12 -11.38 1.27
C ILE A 157 -10.22 -12.29 2.51
N PHE A 158 -11.02 -11.91 3.52
CA PHE A 158 -11.22 -12.75 4.70
C PHE A 158 -11.99 -14.03 4.38
N VAL A 159 -13.01 -13.95 3.50
CA VAL A 159 -13.73 -15.15 3.02
C VAL A 159 -12.78 -16.09 2.27
N LEU A 160 -11.92 -15.55 1.40
CA LEU A 160 -10.90 -16.35 0.73
C LEU A 160 -9.94 -17.00 1.72
N ALA A 161 -9.47 -16.28 2.74
CA ALA A 161 -8.61 -16.83 3.78
C ALA A 161 -9.27 -18.01 4.51
N GLU A 162 -10.59 -17.95 4.72
CA GLU A 162 -11.36 -19.01 5.34
C GLU A 162 -11.51 -20.23 4.42
N VAL A 163 -11.76 -20.01 3.11
CA VAL A 163 -11.80 -21.08 2.11
C VAL A 163 -10.45 -21.80 2.02
N PHE A 164 -9.33 -21.04 2.04
CA PHE A 164 -7.99 -21.64 2.05
C PHE A 164 -7.72 -22.44 3.33
N ARG A 165 -8.22 -21.98 4.49
CA ARG A 165 -8.12 -22.71 5.75
C ARG A 165 -8.82 -24.06 5.67
N GLU A 166 -10.04 -24.07 5.15
CA GLU A 166 -10.81 -25.28 4.98
C GLU A 166 -10.17 -26.23 3.97
N GLY A 167 -9.66 -25.70 2.86
CA GLY A 167 -8.91 -26.49 1.89
C GLY A 167 -7.65 -27.15 2.47
N ALA A 168 -6.91 -26.43 3.31
CA ALA A 168 -5.74 -26.96 4.02
C ALA A 168 -6.14 -28.08 5.00
N ARG A 169 -7.26 -27.93 5.69
CA ARG A 169 -7.79 -28.96 6.60
C ARG A 169 -8.16 -30.24 5.87
N LEU A 170 -8.95 -30.13 4.81
CA LEU A 170 -9.39 -31.29 4.01
C LEU A 170 -8.21 -32.05 3.40
N ARG A 171 -7.18 -31.31 2.96
CA ARG A 171 -5.96 -31.93 2.46
C ARG A 171 -5.24 -32.75 3.53
N ASN A 172 -5.06 -32.18 4.72
CA ASN A 172 -4.42 -32.89 5.83
C ASN A 172 -5.20 -34.15 6.24
N GLU A 173 -6.53 -34.08 6.23
CA GLU A 173 -7.38 -35.24 6.51
C GLU A 173 -7.21 -36.35 5.46
N ALA A 174 -7.11 -35.96 4.18
CA ALA A 174 -6.87 -36.90 3.08
C ALA A 174 -5.49 -37.57 3.16
N GLU A 175 -4.44 -36.83 3.55
CA GLU A 175 -3.07 -37.36 3.71
C GLU A 175 -2.95 -38.33 4.90
N LEU A 176 -3.78 -38.21 5.93
CA LEU A 176 -3.82 -39.11 7.09
C LEU A 176 -4.64 -40.39 6.85
N THR A 177 -5.37 -40.46 5.74
CA THR A 177 -6.30 -41.61 5.46
C THR A 177 -5.66 -42.64 4.51
N ILE A 178 -4.42 -42.40 4.05
CA ILE A 178 -3.63 -43.33 3.23
C ILE A 178 -2.60 -44.04 4.12
#